data_3cbbb8c4c37e058927d331e7c4fbb467
#
_entry.id   3cbbb8c4c37e058927d331e7c4fbb467
#
_cell.length_a   1.000
_cell.length_b   1.000
_cell.length_c   1.000
_cell.angle_alpha   90.00
_cell.angle_beta   90.00
_cell.angle_gamma   90.00
#
_symmetry.space_group_name_H-M   'P 1'
#
loop_
_entity.id
_entity.type
_entity.pdbx_description
1 polymer ?
#
loop_
_entity_poly.entity_id
_entity_poly.type
_entity_poly.pdbx_seq_one_letter_code
_entity_poly.pdbx_strand_id
1 'polypeptide(L)'
;TSKSMPLPVVNETCVYNRSVGENLPSEDMDFDALMEWYAGELLHQIPCMRMMDHAGRKQLYQDPSLKGIIYHTVKFCDFYSFEYADIKGHTDVPLLKIESDFTWQSSGQLSTRLEAFAESLGIQKETKKERTMGKGYYAGIDSGSTSTDVVILNKDRKIISSVIMPTGAGAANGAERALEEALEQADIAREDLDAVVTTGYGRTAISDGDKSITEITCHARGAHFLDPKVRTVVDIGGQDSKVIRLNEDGSVKNFVMNDKCAAGTGRFLEMMAKTMEMSLDELSQVGLSYQEDITISSMCTVFAESEVVSLIAQNKRTDDI
;
A
#
# COMPACT_ATOMS: atom_id res chain seq x y z
N THR A 1 -5.67 11.34 7.45
CA THR A 1 -4.79 11.83 6.38
C THR A 1 -3.71 12.76 6.94
N SER A 2 -4.06 13.81 7.69
CA SER A 2 -3.10 14.79 8.21
C SER A 2 -2.04 14.21 9.17
N LYS A 3 -2.33 13.10 9.88
CA LYS A 3 -1.36 12.42 10.76
C LYS A 3 -0.34 11.58 10.00
N SER A 4 -0.69 11.08 8.81
CA SER A 4 0.17 10.22 7.98
C SER A 4 0.93 10.99 6.90
N MET A 5 0.52 12.24 6.63
CA MET A 5 1.14 13.11 5.63
C MET A 5 1.84 14.27 6.30
N PRO A 6 3.16 14.40 6.17
CA PRO A 6 3.95 15.51 6.76
C PRO A 6 3.86 16.82 5.97
N LEU A 7 3.06 16.88 4.91
CA LEU A 7 2.77 18.10 4.15
C LEU A 7 1.35 18.61 4.43
N PRO A 8 1.11 19.92 4.22
CA PRO A 8 -0.23 20.48 4.25
C PRO A 8 -1.12 19.74 3.24
N VAL A 9 -2.30 19.32 3.70
CA VAL A 9 -3.31 18.67 2.86
C VAL A 9 -4.49 19.63 2.75
N VAL A 10 -4.74 20.10 1.52
CA VAL A 10 -5.96 20.83 1.18
C VAL A 10 -7.06 19.81 0.91
N ASN A 11 -8.20 19.98 1.54
CA ASN A 11 -9.31 19.06 1.44
C ASN A 11 -10.41 19.62 0.56
N GLU A 12 -10.56 19.07 -0.64
CA GLU A 12 -11.53 19.49 -1.66
C GLU A 12 -12.65 18.43 -1.84
N THR A 13 -13.15 17.89 -0.73
CA THR A 13 -14.21 16.86 -0.79
C THR A 13 -15.60 17.47 -0.95
N CYS A 14 -16.54 16.71 -1.52
CA CYS A 14 -17.93 17.09 -1.71
C CYS A 14 -18.71 17.37 -0.41
N VAL A 15 -18.17 16.97 0.75
CA VAL A 15 -18.84 17.12 2.07
C VAL A 15 -18.24 18.24 2.91
N TYR A 16 -16.92 18.44 2.81
CA TYR A 16 -16.19 19.32 3.73
C TYR A 16 -15.89 20.71 3.18
N ASN A 17 -15.92 20.88 1.87
CA ASN A 17 -15.64 22.19 1.24
C ASN A 17 -16.92 22.90 0.83
N ARG A 18 -17.89 22.97 1.73
CA ARG A 18 -19.13 23.75 1.57
C ARG A 18 -19.01 25.07 2.34
N SER A 19 -17.97 25.81 2.07
CA SER A 19 -17.91 27.22 2.49
C SER A 19 -18.71 28.06 1.51
N VAL A 20 -19.47 28.97 2.02
CA VAL A 20 -20.09 30.05 1.22
C VAL A 20 -18.93 30.85 0.61
N GLY A 21 -19.01 31.15 -0.69
CA GLY A 21 -17.92 31.71 -1.47
C GLY A 21 -17.28 32.98 -0.88
N GLU A 22 -16.16 33.37 -1.44
CA GLU A 22 -15.37 34.54 -0.99
C GLU A 22 -16.14 35.88 -1.16
N ASN A 23 -17.16 35.88 -1.99
CA ASN A 23 -18.03 37.07 -2.21
C ASN A 23 -19.13 37.14 -1.15
N LEU A 24 -18.97 37.98 -0.18
CA LEU A 24 -20.04 38.24 0.79
C LEU A 24 -21.26 38.89 0.09
N PRO A 25 -22.50 38.55 0.52
CA PRO A 25 -23.69 39.19 0.00
C PRO A 25 -23.72 40.69 0.37
N SER A 26 -24.37 41.50 -0.45
CA SER A 26 -24.60 42.91 -0.10
C SER A 26 -25.47 43.03 1.16
N GLU A 27 -25.11 43.95 2.05
CA GLU A 27 -25.88 44.19 3.28
C GLU A 27 -27.31 44.67 3.01
N ASP A 28 -27.60 45.18 1.81
CA ASP A 28 -28.90 45.70 1.39
C ASP A 28 -29.80 44.64 0.71
N MET A 29 -29.39 43.37 0.66
CA MET A 29 -30.21 42.32 0.07
C MET A 29 -31.44 42.03 0.93
N ASP A 30 -32.60 41.98 0.28
CA ASP A 30 -33.80 41.43 0.91
C ASP A 30 -33.66 39.90 1.07
N PHE A 31 -34.62 39.31 1.79
CA PHE A 31 -34.58 37.90 2.10
C PHE A 31 -34.56 36.99 0.84
N ASP A 32 -35.36 37.33 -0.16
CA ASP A 32 -35.47 36.52 -1.39
C ASP A 32 -34.21 36.61 -2.21
N ALA A 33 -33.62 37.79 -2.38
CA ALA A 33 -32.35 38.02 -3.05
C ALA A 33 -31.19 37.34 -2.31
N LEU A 34 -31.21 37.37 -0.95
CA LEU A 34 -30.21 36.68 -0.14
C LEU A 34 -30.29 35.14 -0.30
N MET A 35 -31.52 34.60 -0.37
CA MET A 35 -31.71 33.15 -0.59
C MET A 35 -31.34 32.73 -1.98
N GLU A 36 -31.58 33.55 -3.00
CA GLU A 36 -31.15 33.30 -4.37
C GLU A 36 -29.61 33.33 -4.48
N TRP A 37 -28.95 34.32 -3.89
CA TRP A 37 -27.52 34.42 -3.77
C TRP A 37 -26.95 33.17 -3.05
N TYR A 38 -27.51 32.82 -1.89
CA TYR A 38 -27.06 31.66 -1.12
C TYR A 38 -27.21 30.34 -1.88
N ALA A 39 -28.31 30.15 -2.57
CA ALA A 39 -28.54 28.99 -3.42
C ALA A 39 -27.54 28.98 -4.60
N GLY A 40 -27.25 30.11 -5.22
CA GLY A 40 -26.22 30.27 -6.24
C GLY A 40 -24.84 29.87 -5.74
N GLU A 41 -24.40 30.39 -4.59
CA GLU A 41 -23.13 30.07 -3.96
C GLU A 41 -23.04 28.58 -3.59
N LEU A 42 -24.10 27.96 -3.09
CA LEU A 42 -24.15 26.52 -2.83
C LEU A 42 -24.02 25.70 -4.11
N LEU A 43 -24.58 26.15 -5.23
CA LEU A 43 -24.51 25.48 -6.51
C LEU A 43 -23.14 25.68 -7.20
N HIS A 44 -22.45 26.78 -6.93
CA HIS A 44 -21.11 27.07 -7.47
C HIS A 44 -19.97 26.42 -6.67
N GLN A 45 -20.23 25.90 -5.49
CA GLN A 45 -19.24 25.12 -4.76
C GLN A 45 -18.83 23.89 -5.57
N ILE A 46 -17.65 23.35 -5.29
CA ILE A 46 -17.17 22.10 -5.90
C ILE A 46 -17.97 20.91 -5.30
N PRO A 47 -19.14 20.56 -5.81
CA PRO A 47 -19.97 19.55 -5.21
C PRO A 47 -19.81 18.22 -5.95
N CYS A 48 -20.70 17.29 -5.61
CA CYS A 48 -20.83 16.03 -6.30
C CYS A 48 -20.96 16.24 -7.82
N MET A 49 -20.19 15.49 -8.61
CA MET A 49 -20.18 15.51 -10.08
C MET A 49 -21.56 15.38 -10.73
N ARG A 50 -22.57 14.92 -10.00
CA ARG A 50 -23.97 14.87 -10.48
C ARG A 50 -24.55 16.24 -10.75
N MET A 51 -23.99 17.28 -10.16
CA MET A 51 -24.65 18.59 -10.08
C MET A 51 -23.91 19.71 -10.81
N MET A 52 -22.70 19.48 -11.41
CA MET A 52 -21.84 20.61 -11.75
C MET A 52 -20.91 20.47 -12.94
N ASP A 53 -20.55 21.61 -13.46
CA ASP A 53 -19.45 21.88 -14.35
C ASP A 53 -18.08 21.52 -13.70
N HIS A 54 -17.27 20.73 -14.40
CA HIS A 54 -15.96 20.29 -13.93
C HIS A 54 -14.85 21.34 -14.07
N ALA A 55 -15.15 22.52 -14.62
CA ALA A 55 -14.14 23.53 -14.93
C ALA A 55 -13.35 24.00 -13.71
N GLY A 56 -14.01 24.20 -12.57
CA GLY A 56 -13.36 24.61 -11.32
C GLY A 56 -12.38 23.55 -10.79
N ARG A 57 -12.72 22.26 -10.93
CA ARG A 57 -11.82 21.17 -10.49
C ARG A 57 -10.59 21.01 -11.36
N LYS A 58 -10.72 21.23 -12.66
CA LYS A 58 -9.58 21.17 -13.59
C LYS A 58 -8.48 22.16 -13.21
N GLN A 59 -8.84 23.33 -12.68
CA GLN A 59 -7.86 24.32 -12.21
C GLN A 59 -7.03 23.81 -11.03
N LEU A 60 -7.63 22.99 -10.11
CA LEU A 60 -6.90 22.42 -8.99
C LEU A 60 -5.78 21.48 -9.43
N TYR A 61 -5.98 20.72 -10.50
CA TYR A 61 -4.97 19.77 -11.00
C TYR A 61 -3.84 20.45 -11.77
N GLN A 62 -4.02 21.72 -12.13
CA GLN A 62 -3.04 22.53 -12.87
C GLN A 62 -2.19 23.41 -11.94
N ASP A 63 -2.44 23.38 -10.63
CA ASP A 63 -1.65 24.16 -9.66
C ASP A 63 -0.20 23.65 -9.64
N PRO A 64 0.78 24.50 -10.01
CA PRO A 64 2.19 24.11 -10.07
C PRO A 64 2.79 23.82 -8.68
N SER A 65 2.12 24.19 -7.60
CA SER A 65 2.55 23.90 -6.23
C SER A 65 2.23 22.48 -5.78
N LEU A 66 1.34 21.77 -6.48
CA LEU A 66 0.95 20.40 -6.14
C LEU A 66 2.14 19.44 -6.22
N LYS A 67 2.36 18.71 -5.14
CA LYS A 67 3.36 17.61 -5.07
C LYS A 67 2.74 16.25 -5.38
N GLY A 68 1.46 16.08 -5.11
CA GLY A 68 0.72 14.85 -5.33
C GLY A 68 -0.77 15.03 -5.05
N ILE A 69 -1.58 14.14 -5.60
CA ILE A 69 -3.03 14.12 -5.45
C ILE A 69 -3.44 12.82 -4.77
N ILE A 70 -4.18 12.92 -3.67
CA ILE A 70 -4.82 11.79 -3.03
C ILE A 70 -6.29 11.82 -3.45
N TYR A 71 -6.66 10.90 -4.33
CA TYR A 71 -8.02 10.79 -4.82
C TYR A 71 -8.80 9.76 -4.02
N HIS A 72 -9.64 10.24 -3.12
CA HIS A 72 -10.43 9.40 -2.21
C HIS A 72 -11.84 9.19 -2.75
N THR A 73 -12.21 7.94 -2.97
CA THR A 73 -13.57 7.53 -3.33
C THR A 73 -14.19 6.71 -2.20
N VAL A 74 -15.50 6.83 -2.06
CA VAL A 74 -16.28 5.93 -1.21
C VAL A 74 -16.81 4.79 -2.08
N LYS A 75 -16.86 3.57 -1.55
CA LYS A 75 -17.47 2.42 -2.23
C LYS A 75 -18.85 2.79 -2.78
N PHE A 76 -19.14 2.32 -3.98
CA PHE A 76 -20.39 2.59 -4.72
C PHE A 76 -20.59 4.04 -5.18
N CYS A 77 -19.56 4.88 -5.11
CA CYS A 77 -19.60 6.20 -5.71
C CYS A 77 -19.02 6.17 -7.13
N ASP A 78 -19.84 5.76 -8.10
CA ASP A 78 -19.42 5.56 -9.50
C ASP A 78 -18.92 6.85 -10.15
N PHE A 79 -19.54 8.00 -9.81
CA PHE A 79 -19.15 9.30 -10.40
C PHE A 79 -17.70 9.66 -10.14
N TYR A 80 -17.22 9.49 -8.91
CA TYR A 80 -15.82 9.72 -8.58
C TYR A 80 -14.88 8.68 -9.20
N SER A 81 -15.38 7.49 -9.51
CA SER A 81 -14.58 6.49 -10.23
C SER A 81 -14.36 6.89 -11.70
N PHE A 82 -15.36 7.47 -12.36
CA PHE A 82 -15.23 8.01 -13.71
C PHE A 82 -14.30 9.24 -13.74
N GLU A 83 -14.44 10.17 -12.80
CA GLU A 83 -13.55 11.34 -12.70
C GLU A 83 -12.10 10.93 -12.49
N TYR A 84 -11.84 9.89 -11.67
CA TYR A 84 -10.49 9.38 -11.49
C TYR A 84 -9.85 8.95 -12.81
N ALA A 85 -10.60 8.30 -13.68
CA ALA A 85 -10.11 7.87 -14.99
C ALA A 85 -9.77 9.07 -15.89
N ASP A 86 -10.59 10.12 -15.84
CA ASP A 86 -10.35 11.37 -16.58
C ASP A 86 -9.12 12.09 -16.06
N ILE A 87 -9.00 12.29 -14.73
CA ILE A 87 -7.84 12.95 -14.10
C ILE A 87 -6.54 12.23 -14.45
N LYS A 88 -6.54 10.89 -14.35
CA LYS A 88 -5.35 10.08 -14.64
C LYS A 88 -4.79 10.29 -16.04
N GLY A 89 -5.65 10.66 -17.00
CA GLY A 89 -5.26 10.99 -18.37
C GLY A 89 -4.79 12.44 -18.58
N HIS A 90 -5.02 13.33 -17.61
CA HIS A 90 -4.85 14.77 -17.77
C HIS A 90 -3.90 15.43 -16.74
N THR A 91 -3.26 14.65 -15.90
CA THR A 91 -2.27 15.17 -14.93
C THR A 91 -1.00 14.35 -14.93
N ASP A 92 0.14 15.03 -14.88
CA ASP A 92 1.47 14.44 -14.65
C ASP A 92 1.82 14.39 -13.15
N VAL A 93 0.98 14.99 -12.30
CA VAL A 93 1.18 14.98 -10.86
C VAL A 93 0.92 13.56 -10.31
N PRO A 94 1.79 13.03 -9.44
CA PRO A 94 1.58 11.72 -8.82
C PRO A 94 0.20 11.60 -8.19
N LEU A 95 -0.51 10.50 -8.48
CA LEU A 95 -1.91 10.31 -8.11
C LEU A 95 -2.10 9.00 -7.36
N LEU A 96 -2.54 9.07 -6.12
CA LEU A 96 -2.91 7.92 -5.29
C LEU A 96 -4.44 7.80 -5.23
N LYS A 97 -5.01 6.69 -5.73
CA LYS A 97 -6.42 6.35 -5.51
C LYS A 97 -6.59 5.60 -4.19
N ILE A 98 -7.49 6.10 -3.37
CA ILE A 98 -7.95 5.45 -2.13
C ILE A 98 -9.45 5.21 -2.23
N GLU A 99 -9.89 4.02 -1.87
CA GLU A 99 -11.30 3.67 -1.75
C GLU A 99 -11.60 3.21 -0.33
N SER A 100 -12.60 3.80 0.31
CA SER A 100 -13.02 3.43 1.66
C SER A 100 -14.53 3.23 1.76
N ASP A 101 -14.94 2.59 2.85
CA ASP A 101 -16.35 2.37 3.21
C ASP A 101 -16.71 3.01 4.56
N PHE A 102 -15.86 3.94 5.04
CA PHE A 102 -15.95 4.58 6.35
C PHE A 102 -15.80 3.65 7.55
N THR A 103 -15.37 2.40 7.36
CA THR A 103 -15.05 1.51 8.49
C THR A 103 -13.65 1.76 9.02
N TRP A 104 -13.45 1.53 10.34
CA TRP A 104 -12.14 1.64 10.99
C TRP A 104 -11.23 0.44 10.70
N GLN A 105 -11.75 -0.64 10.13
CA GLN A 105 -11.04 -1.90 9.93
C GLN A 105 -9.86 -1.81 8.96
N SER A 106 -9.85 -0.82 8.08
CA SER A 106 -8.80 -0.63 7.07
C SER A 106 -7.76 0.44 7.43
N SER A 107 -7.71 0.90 8.67
CA SER A 107 -6.87 2.06 9.05
C SER A 107 -5.37 1.81 8.85
N GLY A 108 -4.88 0.61 9.16
CA GLY A 108 -3.46 0.25 9.00
C GLY A 108 -3.04 0.22 7.52
N GLN A 109 -3.85 -0.41 6.69
CA GLN A 109 -3.62 -0.51 5.24
C GLN A 109 -3.68 0.88 4.57
N LEU A 110 -4.63 1.71 5.01
CA LEU A 110 -4.74 3.09 4.54
C LEU A 110 -3.51 3.91 4.91
N SER A 111 -3.00 3.73 6.13
CA SER A 111 -1.76 4.38 6.59
C SER A 111 -0.57 3.97 5.72
N THR A 112 -0.42 2.67 5.45
CA THR A 112 0.65 2.15 4.57
C THR A 112 0.61 2.78 3.18
N ARG A 113 -0.58 2.87 2.56
CA ARG A 113 -0.73 3.50 1.23
C ARG A 113 -0.38 4.98 1.24
N LEU A 114 -0.81 5.71 2.26
CA LEU A 114 -0.50 7.14 2.41
C LEU A 114 0.98 7.37 2.68
N GLU A 115 1.59 6.54 3.53
CA GLU A 115 3.02 6.62 3.83
C GLU A 115 3.88 6.29 2.61
N ALA A 116 3.55 5.21 1.88
CA ALA A 116 4.24 4.87 0.63
C ALA A 116 4.12 5.96 -0.43
N PHE A 117 2.95 6.61 -0.51
CA PHE A 117 2.76 7.73 -1.41
C PHE A 117 3.62 8.93 -1.00
N ALA A 118 3.67 9.27 0.30
CA ALA A 118 4.55 10.31 0.81
C ALA A 118 6.03 10.00 0.51
N GLU A 119 6.46 8.76 0.73
CA GLU A 119 7.81 8.30 0.40
C GLU A 119 8.13 8.43 -1.09
N SER A 120 7.17 8.11 -1.98
CA SER A 120 7.34 8.26 -3.43
C SER A 120 7.49 9.73 -3.87
N LEU A 121 6.96 10.67 -3.09
CA LEU A 121 7.13 12.11 -3.29
C LEU A 121 8.45 12.64 -2.67
N GLY A 122 9.32 11.77 -2.15
CA GLY A 122 10.55 12.14 -1.48
C GLY A 122 10.36 12.70 -0.06
N ILE A 123 9.15 12.56 0.50
CA ILE A 123 8.82 13.06 1.83
C ILE A 123 9.10 11.95 2.84
N GLN A 124 10.07 12.16 3.71
CA GLN A 124 10.44 11.19 4.74
C GLN A 124 10.01 11.68 6.12
N LYS A 125 9.55 10.76 6.98
CA LYS A 125 9.39 11.02 8.42
C LYS A 125 10.77 11.18 9.05
N GLU A 126 10.88 12.07 10.05
CA GLU A 126 12.13 12.26 10.80
C GLU A 126 12.61 10.95 11.44
N THR A 127 13.93 10.75 11.43
CA THR A 127 14.59 9.61 12.07
C THR A 127 14.41 9.68 13.59
N LYS A 128 14.08 8.56 14.22
CA LYS A 128 13.74 8.53 15.66
C LYS A 128 14.94 8.58 16.61
N LYS A 129 16.15 8.24 16.17
CA LYS A 129 17.35 8.18 17.03
C LYS A 129 18.63 8.45 16.23
N GLU A 130 19.54 9.22 16.81
CA GLU A 130 20.95 9.20 16.43
C GLU A 130 21.64 8.08 17.22
N ARG A 131 22.12 7.04 16.53
CA ARG A 131 22.99 6.03 17.14
C ARG A 131 24.42 6.56 17.21
N THR A 132 25.15 6.15 18.23
CA THR A 132 26.62 6.26 18.22
C THR A 132 27.15 5.41 17.06
N MET A 133 28.21 5.89 16.36
CA MET A 133 28.80 5.17 15.23
C MET A 133 29.12 3.72 15.59
N GLY A 134 28.47 2.77 14.90
CA GLY A 134 28.73 1.34 14.99
C GLY A 134 29.95 0.92 14.16
N LYS A 135 30.04 -0.36 13.82
CA LYS A 135 31.17 -0.92 13.09
C LYS A 135 30.91 -1.14 11.59
N GLY A 136 29.91 -0.49 11.02
CA GLY A 136 29.58 -0.58 9.61
C GLY A 136 28.57 -1.70 9.30
N TYR A 137 27.69 -2.06 10.25
CA TYR A 137 26.63 -3.03 10.06
C TYR A 137 25.27 -2.37 10.07
N TYR A 138 24.35 -2.91 9.26
CA TYR A 138 23.00 -2.38 9.08
C TYR A 138 22.00 -3.51 9.15
N ALA A 139 20.94 -3.38 9.93
CA ALA A 139 19.87 -4.37 10.00
C ALA A 139 18.61 -3.87 9.30
N GLY A 140 17.98 -4.73 8.52
CA GLY A 140 16.63 -4.56 7.99
C GLY A 140 15.69 -5.58 8.63
N ILE A 141 14.55 -5.14 9.17
CA ILE A 141 13.56 -5.99 9.81
C ILE A 141 12.22 -5.80 9.08
N ASP A 142 11.75 -6.83 8.39
CA ASP A 142 10.40 -6.89 7.85
C ASP A 142 9.49 -7.69 8.80
N SER A 143 8.62 -6.98 9.50
CA SER A 143 7.63 -7.61 10.38
C SER A 143 6.31 -7.75 9.65
N GLY A 144 6.17 -8.84 8.91
CA GLY A 144 4.97 -9.22 8.19
C GLY A 144 3.89 -9.83 9.10
N SER A 145 2.74 -10.14 8.50
CA SER A 145 1.61 -10.77 9.20
C SER A 145 1.83 -12.26 9.47
N THR A 146 2.69 -12.92 8.72
CA THR A 146 2.95 -14.36 8.78
C THR A 146 4.37 -14.63 9.25
N SER A 147 5.37 -14.01 8.62
CA SER A 147 6.78 -14.11 8.98
C SER A 147 7.37 -12.77 9.39
N THR A 148 8.46 -12.84 10.13
CA THR A 148 9.36 -11.72 10.38
C THR A 148 10.72 -12.09 9.81
N ASP A 149 11.21 -11.26 8.91
CA ASP A 149 12.40 -11.49 8.14
C ASP A 149 13.45 -10.44 8.53
N VAL A 150 14.67 -10.89 8.85
CA VAL A 150 15.78 -10.02 9.24
C VAL A 150 16.97 -10.26 8.33
N VAL A 151 17.57 -9.18 7.87
CA VAL A 151 18.81 -9.22 7.09
C VAL A 151 19.82 -8.27 7.71
N ILE A 152 21.06 -8.74 7.89
CA ILE A 152 22.18 -7.90 8.30
C ILE A 152 23.14 -7.71 7.12
N LEU A 153 23.44 -6.46 6.83
CA LEU A 153 24.38 -6.04 5.79
C LEU A 153 25.64 -5.46 6.42
N ASN A 154 26.79 -5.69 5.79
CA ASN A 154 28.01 -4.94 6.10
C ASN A 154 28.09 -3.61 5.32
N LYS A 155 29.14 -2.82 5.55
CA LYS A 155 29.40 -1.54 4.86
C LYS A 155 29.49 -1.64 3.33
N ASP A 156 29.85 -2.83 2.82
CA ASP A 156 29.93 -3.11 1.38
C ASP A 156 28.57 -3.58 0.82
N ARG A 157 27.50 -3.51 1.62
CA ARG A 157 26.13 -3.95 1.29
C ARG A 157 26.03 -5.46 0.99
N LYS A 158 26.95 -6.26 1.52
CA LYS A 158 26.86 -7.72 1.44
C LYS A 158 26.02 -8.24 2.59
N ILE A 159 25.14 -9.19 2.29
CA ILE A 159 24.37 -9.93 3.28
C ILE A 159 25.34 -10.81 4.06
N ILE A 160 25.41 -10.63 5.38
CA ILE A 160 26.24 -11.43 6.29
C ILE A 160 25.39 -12.39 7.14
N SER A 161 24.12 -12.08 7.34
CA SER A 161 23.15 -12.96 7.97
C SER A 161 21.75 -12.67 7.43
N SER A 162 20.91 -13.72 7.36
CA SER A 162 19.49 -13.59 7.05
C SER A 162 18.70 -14.65 7.81
N VAL A 163 17.59 -14.21 8.42
CA VAL A 163 16.71 -15.04 9.25
C VAL A 163 15.27 -14.84 8.82
N ILE A 164 14.51 -15.91 8.70
CA ILE A 164 13.07 -15.92 8.47
C ILE A 164 12.43 -16.72 9.58
N MET A 165 11.55 -16.08 10.35
CA MET A 165 10.86 -16.72 11.48
C MET A 165 9.36 -16.41 11.46
N PRO A 166 8.49 -17.28 11.98
CA PRO A 166 7.08 -16.93 12.19
C PRO A 166 6.96 -15.71 13.10
N THR A 167 6.16 -14.71 12.72
CA THR A 167 5.91 -13.50 13.53
C THR A 167 5.31 -13.85 14.90
N GLY A 168 4.46 -14.88 14.95
CA GLY A 168 3.82 -15.32 16.18
C GLY A 168 2.76 -14.34 16.68
N ALA A 169 2.54 -14.32 18.00
CA ALA A 169 1.45 -13.55 18.63
C ALA A 169 1.74 -12.04 18.80
N GLY A 170 2.92 -11.55 18.43
CA GLY A 170 3.28 -10.13 18.58
C GLY A 170 4.45 -9.70 17.73
N ALA A 171 4.22 -8.66 16.90
CA ALA A 171 5.21 -8.14 15.96
C ALA A 171 6.53 -7.72 16.64
N ALA A 172 6.47 -7.04 17.79
CA ALA A 172 7.66 -6.60 18.52
C ALA A 172 8.49 -7.80 19.02
N ASN A 173 7.86 -8.80 19.62
CA ASN A 173 8.55 -9.99 20.13
C ASN A 173 9.09 -10.86 18.99
N GLY A 174 8.37 -10.95 17.87
CA GLY A 174 8.86 -11.66 16.68
C GLY A 174 10.09 -11.00 16.09
N ALA A 175 10.08 -9.67 15.99
CA ALA A 175 11.19 -8.88 15.49
C ALA A 175 12.43 -8.98 16.39
N GLU A 176 12.24 -8.92 17.71
CA GLU A 176 13.33 -9.06 18.67
C GLU A 176 14.03 -10.42 18.55
N ARG A 177 13.28 -11.52 18.59
CA ARG A 177 13.85 -12.86 18.44
C ARG A 177 14.56 -13.06 17.09
N ALA A 178 13.97 -12.57 16.00
CA ALA A 178 14.57 -12.71 14.69
C ALA A 178 15.86 -11.86 14.56
N LEU A 179 15.91 -10.68 15.18
CA LEU A 179 17.10 -9.85 15.21
C LEU A 179 18.20 -10.48 16.06
N GLU A 180 17.89 -11.01 17.25
CA GLU A 180 18.85 -11.72 18.12
C GLU A 180 19.47 -12.91 17.38
N GLU A 181 18.65 -13.75 16.75
CA GLU A 181 19.12 -14.88 15.95
C GLU A 181 20.03 -14.43 14.78
N ALA A 182 19.67 -13.33 14.07
CA ALA A 182 20.47 -12.82 12.98
C ALA A 182 21.82 -12.25 13.45
N LEU A 183 21.86 -11.61 14.61
CA LEU A 183 23.09 -11.11 15.24
C LEU A 183 24.00 -12.26 15.67
N GLU A 184 23.42 -13.30 16.27
CA GLU A 184 24.18 -14.51 16.67
C GLU A 184 24.77 -15.22 15.45
N GLN A 185 24.01 -15.40 14.38
CA GLN A 185 24.52 -15.99 13.14
C GLN A 185 25.63 -15.16 12.49
N ALA A 186 25.60 -13.85 12.65
CA ALA A 186 26.63 -12.94 12.11
C ALA A 186 27.85 -12.79 13.02
N ASP A 187 27.81 -13.32 14.27
CA ASP A 187 28.82 -13.13 15.32
C ASP A 187 29.12 -11.63 15.58
N ILE A 188 28.05 -10.80 15.69
CA ILE A 188 28.14 -9.38 15.97
C ILE A 188 27.24 -8.98 17.14
N ALA A 189 27.64 -7.93 17.86
CA ALA A 189 26.84 -7.36 18.92
C ALA A 189 25.84 -6.32 18.37
N ARG A 190 24.74 -6.09 19.10
CA ARG A 190 23.72 -5.11 18.74
C ARG A 190 24.26 -3.68 18.63
N GLU A 191 25.25 -3.36 19.47
CA GLU A 191 25.95 -2.08 19.50
C GLU A 191 26.81 -1.83 18.26
N ASP A 192 27.12 -2.89 17.51
CA ASP A 192 27.87 -2.81 16.27
C ASP A 192 27.05 -2.35 15.07
N LEU A 193 25.71 -2.29 15.24
CA LEU A 193 24.78 -1.80 14.21
C LEU A 193 24.81 -0.28 14.12
N ASP A 194 25.08 0.26 12.93
CA ASP A 194 24.98 1.70 12.63
C ASP A 194 23.52 2.15 12.47
N ALA A 195 22.67 1.30 11.90
CA ALA A 195 21.26 1.59 11.77
C ALA A 195 20.39 0.33 11.70
N VAL A 196 19.15 0.45 12.19
CA VAL A 196 18.08 -0.54 12.06
C VAL A 196 16.91 0.09 11.33
N VAL A 197 16.54 -0.48 10.19
CA VAL A 197 15.38 -0.07 9.39
C VAL A 197 14.27 -1.11 9.57
N THR A 198 13.06 -0.64 9.89
CA THR A 198 11.89 -1.50 10.06
C THR A 198 10.89 -1.30 8.94
N THR A 199 10.30 -2.41 8.48
CA THR A 199 9.24 -2.43 7.47
C THR A 199 8.17 -3.46 7.79
N GLY A 200 7.19 -3.63 6.92
CA GLY A 200 6.03 -4.50 7.12
C GLY A 200 4.92 -3.88 7.96
N TYR A 201 3.85 -4.62 8.17
CA TYR A 201 2.70 -4.15 8.96
C TYR A 201 3.05 -3.89 10.44
N GLY A 202 3.98 -4.66 10.99
CA GLY A 202 4.45 -4.53 12.36
C GLY A 202 5.49 -3.45 12.61
N ARG A 203 6.00 -2.76 11.57
CA ARG A 203 7.13 -1.81 11.64
C ARG A 203 7.05 -0.75 12.72
N THR A 204 5.83 -0.28 13.02
CA THR A 204 5.61 0.78 14.01
C THR A 204 5.60 0.28 15.45
N ALA A 205 5.45 -1.02 15.66
CA ALA A 205 5.49 -1.65 16.98
C ALA A 205 6.92 -1.95 17.45
N ILE A 206 7.90 -1.89 16.56
CA ILE A 206 9.32 -2.17 16.85
C ILE A 206 9.97 -0.90 17.37
N SER A 207 10.32 -0.89 18.66
CA SER A 207 10.87 0.29 19.34
C SER A 207 12.31 0.61 18.94
N ASP A 208 13.07 -0.39 18.52
CA ASP A 208 14.50 -0.31 18.21
C ASP A 208 14.82 0.15 16.79
N GLY A 209 13.79 0.35 15.96
CA GLY A 209 13.97 0.88 14.62
C GLY A 209 14.37 2.36 14.62
N ASP A 210 15.49 2.67 13.98
CA ASP A 210 15.92 4.06 13.77
C ASP A 210 15.03 4.71 12.70
N LYS A 211 14.63 3.95 11.68
CA LYS A 211 13.79 4.41 10.60
C LYS A 211 12.74 3.35 10.25
N SER A 212 11.49 3.82 10.11
CA SER A 212 10.37 2.99 9.65
C SER A 212 10.03 3.40 8.22
N ILE A 213 10.08 2.43 7.30
CA ILE A 213 9.82 2.61 5.86
C ILE A 213 8.77 1.60 5.43
N THR A 214 7.92 1.95 4.46
CA THR A 214 6.91 1.02 3.96
C THR A 214 7.54 -0.13 3.18
N GLU A 215 6.90 -1.31 3.22
CA GLU A 215 7.33 -2.47 2.44
C GLU A 215 7.33 -2.19 0.93
N ILE A 216 6.48 -1.31 0.44
CA ILE A 216 6.43 -0.91 -0.97
C ILE A 216 7.76 -0.28 -1.39
N THR A 217 8.28 0.65 -0.60
CA THR A 217 9.58 1.29 -0.86
C THR A 217 10.73 0.31 -0.66
N CYS A 218 10.68 -0.55 0.36
CA CYS A 218 11.72 -1.55 0.62
C CYS A 218 11.81 -2.58 -0.51
N HIS A 219 10.68 -3.13 -0.98
CA HIS A 219 10.65 -4.06 -2.11
C HIS A 219 11.16 -3.43 -3.40
N ALA A 220 10.76 -2.17 -3.69
CA ALA A 220 11.28 -1.44 -4.83
C ALA A 220 12.80 -1.32 -4.79
N ARG A 221 13.36 -0.87 -3.67
CA ARG A 221 14.80 -0.69 -3.49
C ARG A 221 15.55 -2.01 -3.50
N GLY A 222 15.02 -3.04 -2.84
CA GLY A 222 15.62 -4.38 -2.81
C GLY A 222 15.67 -5.02 -4.20
N ALA A 223 14.57 -4.99 -4.94
CA ALA A 223 14.52 -5.52 -6.29
C ALA A 223 15.49 -4.79 -7.24
N HIS A 224 15.55 -3.46 -7.16
CA HIS A 224 16.49 -2.67 -7.95
C HIS A 224 17.95 -2.90 -7.55
N PHE A 225 18.22 -3.18 -6.28
CA PHE A 225 19.55 -3.53 -5.80
C PHE A 225 20.02 -4.86 -6.38
N LEU A 226 19.12 -5.86 -6.47
CA LEU A 226 19.42 -7.18 -7.04
C LEU A 226 19.56 -7.13 -8.56
N ASP A 227 18.69 -6.38 -9.25
CA ASP A 227 18.76 -6.13 -10.68
C ASP A 227 18.38 -4.68 -11.02
N PRO A 228 19.37 -3.83 -11.35
CA PRO A 228 19.13 -2.43 -11.70
C PRO A 228 18.24 -2.19 -12.94
N LYS A 229 17.95 -3.25 -13.72
CA LYS A 229 17.08 -3.19 -14.88
C LYS A 229 15.60 -3.36 -14.54
N VAL A 230 15.28 -3.82 -13.32
CA VAL A 230 13.90 -3.99 -12.87
C VAL A 230 13.15 -2.65 -12.92
N ARG A 231 11.96 -2.68 -13.52
CA ARG A 231 11.05 -1.52 -13.61
C ARG A 231 9.65 -1.81 -13.06
N THR A 232 9.36 -3.08 -12.81
CA THR A 232 8.09 -3.50 -12.22
C THR A 232 8.36 -4.68 -11.28
N VAL A 233 7.84 -4.57 -10.07
CA VAL A 233 7.84 -5.64 -9.07
C VAL A 233 6.40 -6.10 -8.90
N VAL A 234 6.17 -7.41 -8.96
CA VAL A 234 4.93 -8.06 -8.55
C VAL A 234 5.25 -8.78 -7.25
N ASP A 235 4.68 -8.30 -6.17
CA ASP A 235 4.85 -8.82 -4.83
C ASP A 235 3.55 -9.52 -4.40
N ILE A 236 3.64 -10.81 -4.05
CA ILE A 236 2.52 -11.62 -3.60
C ILE A 236 2.82 -12.00 -2.14
N GLY A 237 2.25 -11.22 -1.24
CA GLY A 237 2.35 -11.45 0.20
C GLY A 237 1.32 -12.46 0.71
N GLY A 238 1.41 -12.79 2.00
CA GLY A 238 0.49 -13.71 2.66
C GLY A 238 -0.96 -13.22 2.68
N GLN A 239 -1.20 -11.91 2.80
CA GLN A 239 -2.54 -11.33 2.93
C GLN A 239 -2.87 -10.27 1.88
N ASP A 240 -1.90 -9.82 1.12
CA ASP A 240 -2.06 -8.81 0.09
C ASP A 240 -1.20 -9.13 -1.13
N SER A 241 -1.44 -8.41 -2.21
CA SER A 241 -0.58 -8.43 -3.39
C SER A 241 -0.39 -7.02 -3.91
N LYS A 242 0.80 -6.74 -4.43
CA LYS A 242 1.21 -5.40 -4.87
C LYS A 242 1.87 -5.46 -6.23
N VAL A 243 1.62 -4.45 -7.04
CA VAL A 243 2.41 -4.19 -8.24
C VAL A 243 3.04 -2.82 -8.09
N ILE A 244 4.37 -2.76 -8.13
CA ILE A 244 5.14 -1.56 -7.89
C ILE A 244 5.91 -1.22 -9.15
N ARG A 245 5.72 -0.02 -9.69
CA ARG A 245 6.51 0.49 -10.82
C ARG A 245 7.62 1.39 -10.29
N LEU A 246 8.82 1.20 -10.85
CA LEU A 246 10.02 1.91 -10.44
C LEU A 246 10.46 2.93 -11.49
N ASN A 247 11.08 4.00 -11.02
CA ASN A 247 11.91 4.90 -11.82
C ASN A 247 13.27 4.23 -12.10
N GLU A 248 14.09 4.87 -12.92
CA GLU A 248 15.42 4.38 -13.29
C GLU A 248 16.37 4.26 -12.08
N ASP A 249 16.19 5.09 -11.07
CA ASP A 249 16.98 5.11 -9.84
C ASP A 249 16.46 4.12 -8.77
N GLY A 250 15.46 3.30 -9.09
CA GLY A 250 14.84 2.35 -8.17
C GLY A 250 13.87 2.98 -7.16
N SER A 251 13.56 4.26 -7.28
CA SER A 251 12.49 4.88 -6.49
C SER A 251 11.11 4.46 -7.00
N VAL A 252 10.12 4.48 -6.12
CA VAL A 252 8.73 4.13 -6.48
C VAL A 252 8.15 5.22 -7.37
N LYS A 253 7.77 4.85 -8.59
CA LYS A 253 7.04 5.72 -9.53
C LYS A 253 5.54 5.70 -9.27
N ASN A 254 5.00 4.50 -9.08
CA ASN A 254 3.58 4.26 -8.81
C ASN A 254 3.40 2.85 -8.25
N PHE A 255 2.30 2.60 -7.55
CA PHE A 255 1.95 1.27 -7.08
C PHE A 255 0.45 1.06 -7.05
N VAL A 256 0.03 -0.19 -7.15
CA VAL A 256 -1.32 -0.66 -6.86
C VAL A 256 -1.24 -1.82 -5.88
N MET A 257 -2.25 -1.95 -5.04
CA MET A 257 -2.27 -2.93 -3.97
C MET A 257 -3.67 -3.52 -3.83
N ASN A 258 -3.75 -4.84 -3.78
CA ASN A 258 -4.94 -5.57 -3.34
C ASN A 258 -4.72 -6.03 -1.90
N ASP A 259 -5.46 -5.45 -0.99
CA ASP A 259 -5.42 -5.71 0.45
C ASP A 259 -6.82 -6.03 1.02
N LYS A 260 -7.79 -6.24 0.12
CA LYS A 260 -9.21 -6.46 0.48
C LYS A 260 -9.69 -7.87 0.18
N CYS A 261 -9.01 -8.57 -0.70
CA CYS A 261 -9.40 -9.89 -1.15
C CYS A 261 -8.21 -10.85 -1.07
N ALA A 262 -8.41 -12.01 -0.47
CA ALA A 262 -7.39 -13.05 -0.38
C ALA A 262 -7.08 -13.70 -1.75
N ALA A 263 -7.95 -13.55 -2.76
CA ALA A 263 -7.68 -14.04 -4.10
C ALA A 263 -6.39 -13.43 -4.66
N GLY A 264 -5.47 -14.27 -5.13
CA GLY A 264 -4.15 -13.85 -5.60
C GLY A 264 -3.15 -13.52 -4.49
N THR A 265 -3.34 -14.07 -3.29
CA THR A 265 -2.42 -13.95 -2.15
C THR A 265 -1.90 -15.32 -1.70
N GLY A 266 -0.85 -15.35 -0.87
CA GLY A 266 -0.32 -16.58 -0.31
C GLY A 266 -1.37 -17.38 0.47
N ARG A 267 -2.25 -16.72 1.22
CA ARG A 267 -3.37 -17.37 1.93
C ARG A 267 -4.36 -18.05 0.99
N PHE A 268 -4.59 -17.50 -0.18
CA PHE A 268 -5.40 -18.16 -1.21
C PHE A 268 -4.74 -19.48 -1.64
N LEU A 269 -3.43 -19.45 -1.93
CA LEU A 269 -2.68 -20.64 -2.33
C LEU A 269 -2.66 -21.70 -1.22
N GLU A 270 -2.42 -21.30 0.03
CA GLU A 270 -2.48 -22.21 1.19
C GLU A 270 -3.84 -22.89 1.33
N MET A 271 -4.92 -22.13 1.13
CA MET A 271 -6.28 -22.67 1.22
C MET A 271 -6.56 -23.63 0.08
N MET A 272 -6.17 -23.31 -1.15
CA MET A 272 -6.34 -24.19 -2.31
C MET A 272 -5.52 -25.48 -2.15
N ALA A 273 -4.27 -25.40 -1.75
CA ALA A 273 -3.42 -26.55 -1.46
C ALA A 273 -4.07 -27.46 -0.42
N LYS A 274 -4.61 -26.90 0.68
CA LYS A 274 -5.33 -27.65 1.70
C LYS A 274 -6.61 -28.31 1.17
N THR A 275 -7.38 -27.61 0.35
CA THR A 275 -8.61 -28.13 -0.28
C THR A 275 -8.29 -29.29 -1.22
N MET A 276 -7.13 -29.27 -1.86
CA MET A 276 -6.62 -30.32 -2.75
C MET A 276 -5.80 -31.38 -2.01
N GLU A 277 -5.72 -31.33 -0.68
CA GLU A 277 -4.99 -32.26 0.21
C GLU A 277 -3.49 -32.37 -0.12
N MET A 278 -2.86 -31.26 -0.50
CA MET A 278 -1.42 -31.20 -0.84
C MET A 278 -0.71 -30.06 -0.13
N SER A 279 0.62 -30.11 -0.09
CA SER A 279 1.48 -29.03 0.35
C SER A 279 1.61 -27.96 -0.75
N LEU A 280 2.08 -26.74 -0.37
CA LEU A 280 2.38 -25.68 -1.36
C LEU A 280 3.46 -26.10 -2.37
N ASP A 281 4.45 -26.86 -1.92
CA ASP A 281 5.51 -27.37 -2.79
C ASP A 281 4.94 -28.36 -3.80
N GLU A 282 4.07 -29.28 -3.38
CA GLU A 282 3.38 -30.21 -4.27
C GLU A 282 2.48 -29.45 -5.25
N LEU A 283 1.69 -28.48 -4.78
CA LEU A 283 0.86 -27.62 -5.64
C LEU A 283 1.70 -26.93 -6.72
N SER A 284 2.86 -26.40 -6.35
CA SER A 284 3.80 -25.75 -7.26
C SER A 284 4.33 -26.71 -8.34
N GLN A 285 4.61 -27.96 -7.98
CA GLN A 285 5.14 -28.96 -8.93
C GLN A 285 4.04 -29.51 -9.84
N VAL A 286 2.89 -29.81 -9.27
CA VAL A 286 1.74 -30.39 -9.98
C VAL A 286 1.22 -29.42 -11.04
N GLY A 287 1.12 -28.14 -10.72
CA GLY A 287 0.66 -27.10 -11.66
C GLY A 287 1.54 -26.92 -12.90
N LEU A 288 2.78 -27.42 -12.89
CA LEU A 288 3.66 -27.42 -14.09
C LEU A 288 3.32 -28.52 -15.09
N SER A 289 2.49 -29.50 -14.72
CA SER A 289 2.15 -30.70 -15.50
C SER A 289 0.76 -30.69 -16.09
N TYR A 290 0.05 -29.53 -16.07
CA TYR A 290 -1.30 -29.40 -16.55
C TYR A 290 -1.44 -29.78 -18.04
N GLN A 291 -2.58 -30.34 -18.41
CA GLN A 291 -2.93 -30.76 -19.77
C GLN A 291 -4.20 -30.06 -20.29
N GLU A 292 -5.11 -29.68 -19.40
CA GLU A 292 -6.32 -28.94 -19.71
C GLU A 292 -6.25 -27.55 -19.08
N ASP A 293 -6.53 -26.50 -19.85
CA ASP A 293 -6.57 -25.12 -19.36
C ASP A 293 -7.93 -24.87 -18.69
N ILE A 294 -7.97 -25.05 -17.36
CA ILE A 294 -9.17 -24.83 -16.56
C ILE A 294 -9.12 -23.42 -15.97
N THR A 295 -10.14 -22.63 -16.24
CA THR A 295 -10.28 -21.28 -15.66
C THR A 295 -11.17 -21.34 -14.43
N ILE A 296 -10.63 -20.93 -13.28
CA ILE A 296 -11.36 -20.81 -12.01
C ILE A 296 -11.80 -19.35 -11.81
N SER A 297 -12.97 -19.17 -11.17
CA SER A 297 -13.51 -17.83 -10.87
C SER A 297 -12.54 -16.95 -10.11
N SER A 298 -12.29 -15.76 -10.65
CA SER A 298 -11.46 -14.72 -10.02
C SER A 298 -12.24 -13.74 -9.13
N MET A 299 -13.55 -13.94 -8.91
CA MET A 299 -14.39 -12.99 -8.18
C MET A 299 -14.05 -12.91 -6.70
N CYS A 300 -13.95 -14.04 -6.01
CA CYS A 300 -13.45 -14.10 -4.64
C CYS A 300 -13.03 -15.53 -4.26
N THR A 301 -12.27 -15.64 -3.17
CA THR A 301 -11.73 -16.91 -2.65
C THR A 301 -12.81 -17.97 -2.39
N VAL A 302 -13.98 -17.59 -1.86
CA VAL A 302 -15.07 -18.53 -1.54
C VAL A 302 -15.67 -19.16 -2.81
N PHE A 303 -15.85 -18.38 -3.86
CA PHE A 303 -16.33 -18.92 -5.14
C PHE A 303 -15.29 -19.81 -5.79
N ALA A 304 -14.03 -19.42 -5.76
CA ALA A 304 -12.93 -20.22 -6.28
C ALA A 304 -12.83 -21.57 -5.55
N GLU A 305 -12.91 -21.59 -4.21
CA GLU A 305 -12.90 -22.82 -3.40
C GLU A 305 -14.06 -23.74 -3.77
N SER A 306 -15.28 -23.20 -3.89
CA SER A 306 -16.47 -23.96 -4.28
C SER A 306 -16.32 -24.59 -5.67
N GLU A 307 -15.69 -23.88 -6.59
CA GLU A 307 -15.43 -24.35 -7.95
C GLU A 307 -14.36 -25.45 -7.96
N VAL A 308 -13.26 -25.27 -7.21
CA VAL A 308 -12.23 -26.31 -7.04
C VAL A 308 -12.84 -27.59 -6.48
N VAL A 309 -13.66 -27.50 -5.41
CA VAL A 309 -14.36 -28.66 -4.85
C VAL A 309 -15.27 -29.33 -5.89
N SER A 310 -15.96 -28.55 -6.72
CA SER A 310 -16.82 -29.06 -7.80
C SER A 310 -16.00 -29.77 -8.88
N LEU A 311 -14.85 -29.25 -9.27
CA LEU A 311 -13.95 -29.85 -10.25
C LEU A 311 -13.37 -31.18 -9.74
N ILE A 312 -12.95 -31.22 -8.47
CA ILE A 312 -12.51 -32.46 -7.80
C ILE A 312 -13.64 -33.51 -7.81
N ALA A 313 -14.87 -33.12 -7.47
CA ALA A 313 -16.03 -34.01 -7.49
C ALA A 313 -16.38 -34.54 -8.90
N GLN A 314 -16.02 -33.83 -9.94
CA GLN A 314 -16.10 -34.23 -11.34
C GLN A 314 -14.94 -35.11 -11.80
N ASN A 315 -14.04 -35.51 -10.89
CA ASN A 315 -12.83 -36.27 -11.18
C ASN A 315 -11.89 -35.57 -12.19
N LYS A 316 -11.87 -34.23 -12.22
CA LYS A 316 -10.87 -33.51 -12.96
C LYS A 316 -9.49 -33.77 -12.34
N ARG A 317 -8.47 -33.78 -13.18
CA ARG A 317 -7.08 -33.98 -12.71
C ARG A 317 -6.64 -32.81 -11.83
N THR A 318 -5.94 -33.12 -10.75
CA THR A 318 -5.45 -32.11 -9.82
C THR A 318 -4.46 -31.15 -10.46
N ASP A 319 -3.67 -31.67 -11.43
CA ASP A 319 -2.69 -30.88 -12.20
C ASP A 319 -3.37 -29.87 -13.15
N ASP A 320 -4.64 -30.09 -13.53
CA ASP A 320 -5.39 -29.21 -14.41
C ASP A 320 -6.19 -28.13 -13.63
N ILE A 321 -6.48 -28.38 -12.34
CA ILE A 321 -7.19 -27.48 -11.44
C ILE A 321 -6.25 -26.42 -10.89
#